data_e066aa51adb53505873977742136cceb
#
_entry.id   e066aa51adb53505873977742136cceb
#
_cell.length_a   1.000
_cell.length_b   1.000
_cell.length_c   1.000
_cell.angle_alpha   90.00
_cell.angle_beta   90.00
_cell.angle_gamma   90.00
#
_symmetry.space_group_name_H-M   'P 1'
#
loop_
_entity.id
_entity.type
_entity.pdbx_description
1 polymer ?
#
loop_
_entity_poly.entity_id
_entity_poly.type
_entity_poly.pdbx_seq_one_letter_code
_entity_poly.pdbx_strand_id
1 'polypeptide(L)'
;MIAPPYDVIDPEFQNQLYEVHPTNVIRLILNRDEPGDETGDEKYERAARYLKQWQREGVLSEESHAAIYVYHQEFSYAGTTFIRKGFMCRMQLEKLGEGNVYPHEETHSAAKVDRLKLFNATRANLSQIFGIYPDEENQAQRILEQAILGKTPLEATDHLGVVHRLWACLLYTSPSPRDS
;
A
#
# COMPACT_ATOMS: atom_id res chain seq x y z
N MET A 1 -10.77 -5.68 5.82
CA MET A 1 -10.14 -4.39 6.16
C MET A 1 -9.36 -3.76 5.01
N ILE A 2 -9.28 -4.41 3.87
CA ILE A 2 -8.69 -3.88 2.63
C ILE A 2 -9.73 -3.09 1.83
N ALA A 3 -9.26 -2.20 0.97
CA ALA A 3 -10.07 -1.46 0.00
C ALA A 3 -9.32 -1.43 -1.33
N PRO A 4 -10.01 -1.30 -2.47
CA PRO A 4 -9.36 -1.09 -3.76
C PRO A 4 -8.65 0.27 -3.81
N PRO A 5 -7.92 0.57 -4.89
CA PRO A 5 -7.36 1.91 -5.13
C PRO A 5 -8.44 2.99 -5.05
N TYR A 6 -8.08 4.14 -4.49
CA TYR A 6 -9.03 5.22 -4.19
C TYR A 6 -9.76 5.78 -5.43
N ASP A 7 -9.15 5.71 -6.58
CA ASP A 7 -9.62 6.24 -7.87
C ASP A 7 -10.70 5.39 -8.56
N VAL A 8 -10.92 4.16 -8.08
CA VAL A 8 -11.99 3.27 -8.55
C VAL A 8 -13.16 3.17 -7.58
N ILE A 9 -13.16 3.97 -6.50
CA ILE A 9 -14.19 3.96 -5.46
C ILE A 9 -15.15 5.13 -5.68
N ASP A 10 -16.38 4.84 -6.04
CA ASP A 10 -17.46 5.82 -6.07
C ASP A 10 -18.06 6.07 -4.67
N PRO A 11 -18.91 7.08 -4.47
CA PRO A 11 -19.50 7.40 -3.17
C PRO A 11 -20.35 6.28 -2.56
N GLU A 12 -21.04 5.48 -3.37
CA GLU A 12 -21.86 4.37 -2.90
C GLU A 12 -20.98 3.26 -2.36
N PHE A 13 -19.95 2.88 -3.12
CA PHE A 13 -18.98 1.88 -2.70
C PHE A 13 -18.16 2.33 -1.50
N GLN A 14 -17.82 3.63 -1.41
CA GLN A 14 -17.19 4.20 -0.22
C GLN A 14 -18.02 3.92 1.03
N ASN A 15 -19.34 4.19 0.98
CA ASN A 15 -20.23 3.94 2.11
C ASN A 15 -20.29 2.45 2.48
N GLN A 16 -20.39 1.55 1.49
CA GLN A 16 -20.33 0.11 1.73
C GLN A 16 -19.04 -0.30 2.45
N LEU A 17 -17.89 0.20 2.02
CA LEU A 17 -16.60 -0.07 2.66
C LEU A 17 -16.52 0.46 4.10
N TYR A 18 -17.21 1.57 4.40
CA TYR A 18 -17.34 2.08 5.77
C TYR A 18 -18.13 1.15 6.68
N GLU A 19 -19.13 0.43 6.14
CA GLU A 19 -19.98 -0.50 6.88
C GLU A 19 -19.32 -1.86 7.10
N VAL A 20 -18.44 -2.30 6.19
CA VAL A 20 -17.77 -3.61 6.28
C VAL A 20 -17.01 -3.79 7.59
N HIS A 21 -16.26 -2.78 8.02
CA HIS A 21 -15.49 -2.85 9.26
C HIS A 21 -15.10 -1.45 9.77
N PRO A 22 -15.13 -1.21 11.09
CA PRO A 22 -14.75 0.09 11.66
C PRO A 22 -13.30 0.49 11.39
N THR A 23 -12.40 -0.47 11.20
CA THR A 23 -11.00 -0.23 10.82
C THR A 23 -10.71 -0.56 9.35
N ASN A 24 -11.70 -0.38 8.45
CA ASN A 24 -11.42 -0.49 7.02
C ASN A 24 -10.52 0.68 6.59
N VAL A 25 -9.49 0.35 5.79
CA VAL A 25 -8.47 1.32 5.32
C VAL A 25 -9.06 2.48 4.50
N ILE A 26 -10.30 2.35 4.01
CA ILE A 26 -11.04 3.43 3.34
C ILE A 26 -11.05 4.73 4.16
N ARG A 27 -11.09 4.62 5.50
CA ARG A 27 -11.06 5.77 6.43
C ARG A 27 -9.73 6.52 6.41
N LEU A 28 -8.68 5.88 5.93
CA LEU A 28 -7.37 6.50 5.76
C LEU A 28 -7.17 7.02 4.34
N ILE A 29 -7.46 6.19 3.33
CA ILE A 29 -7.09 6.48 1.93
C ILE A 29 -8.11 7.37 1.21
N LEU A 30 -9.38 7.30 1.60
CA LEU A 30 -10.48 8.07 1.01
C LEU A 30 -11.52 8.34 2.09
N ASN A 31 -11.17 9.20 3.06
CA ASN A 31 -12.10 9.59 4.10
C ASN A 31 -13.23 10.43 3.50
N ARG A 32 -14.47 10.12 3.87
CA ARG A 32 -15.66 10.82 3.36
C ARG A 32 -15.81 12.20 3.98
N ASP A 33 -16.49 13.08 3.27
CA ASP A 33 -16.93 14.34 3.84
C ASP A 33 -18.06 14.07 4.84
N GLU A 34 -18.09 14.80 5.96
CA GLU A 34 -19.09 14.66 7.02
C GLU A 34 -19.85 15.97 7.24
N PRO A 35 -21.09 15.92 7.74
CA PRO A 35 -21.82 17.12 8.11
C PRO A 35 -21.00 17.99 9.08
N GLY A 36 -20.78 19.26 8.72
CA GLY A 36 -19.96 20.18 9.47
C GLY A 36 -18.52 20.36 8.95
N ASP A 37 -18.14 19.66 7.92
CA ASP A 37 -16.90 19.96 7.19
C ASP A 37 -17.10 21.28 6.40
N GLU A 38 -16.29 22.30 6.69
CA GLU A 38 -16.44 23.64 6.11
C GLU A 38 -15.46 23.89 4.96
N THR A 39 -14.23 23.40 5.09
CA THR A 39 -13.13 23.66 4.15
C THR A 39 -12.87 22.50 3.19
N GLY A 40 -13.37 21.31 3.51
CA GLY A 40 -13.09 20.05 2.80
C GLY A 40 -11.69 19.46 3.12
N ASP A 41 -10.95 20.08 4.03
CA ASP A 41 -9.65 19.57 4.50
C ASP A 41 -9.78 18.73 5.79
N GLU A 42 -10.91 18.81 6.48
CA GLU A 42 -11.22 18.09 7.71
C GLU A 42 -11.14 16.57 7.55
N LYS A 43 -11.46 16.07 6.37
CA LYS A 43 -11.31 14.64 6.03
C LYS A 43 -9.87 14.14 6.13
N TYR A 44 -8.88 14.94 5.78
CA TYR A 44 -7.47 14.57 5.89
C TYR A 44 -7.00 14.57 7.35
N GLU A 45 -7.46 15.53 8.16
CA GLU A 45 -7.22 15.55 9.59
C GLU A 45 -7.90 14.37 10.29
N ARG A 46 -9.10 14.01 9.85
CA ARG A 46 -9.83 12.84 10.35
C ARG A 46 -9.09 11.54 10.03
N ALA A 47 -8.57 11.39 8.81
CA ALA A 47 -7.71 10.28 8.44
C ALA A 47 -6.46 10.19 9.32
N ALA A 48 -5.81 11.33 9.60
CA ALA A 48 -4.66 11.38 10.50
C ALA A 48 -5.01 10.98 11.95
N ARG A 49 -6.21 11.36 12.45
CA ARG A 49 -6.70 10.92 13.76
C ARG A 49 -6.92 9.42 13.79
N TYR A 50 -7.56 8.83 12.77
CA TYR A 50 -7.74 7.38 12.65
C TYR A 50 -6.41 6.64 12.63
N LEU A 51 -5.44 7.10 11.84
CA LEU A 51 -4.12 6.49 11.77
C LEU A 51 -3.45 6.42 13.16
N LYS A 52 -3.42 7.55 13.88
CA LYS A 52 -2.86 7.63 15.24
C LYS A 52 -3.63 6.77 16.25
N GLN A 53 -4.96 6.74 16.13
CA GLN A 53 -5.81 5.92 16.98
C GLN A 53 -5.51 4.43 16.77
N TRP A 54 -5.46 3.97 15.53
CA TRP A 54 -5.19 2.57 15.19
C TRP A 54 -3.79 2.11 15.59
N GLN A 55 -2.82 3.01 15.55
CA GLN A 55 -1.49 2.71 16.09
C GLN A 55 -1.53 2.54 17.62
N ARG A 56 -2.24 3.42 18.35
CA ARG A 56 -2.39 3.30 19.81
C ARG A 56 -3.18 2.07 20.25
N GLU A 57 -4.16 1.67 19.46
CA GLU A 57 -5.02 0.51 19.72
C GLU A 57 -4.39 -0.82 19.23
N GLY A 58 -3.22 -0.77 18.60
CA GLY A 58 -2.56 -1.96 18.08
C GLY A 58 -3.22 -2.57 16.83
N VAL A 59 -4.14 -1.83 16.19
CA VAL A 59 -4.72 -2.23 14.88
C VAL A 59 -3.67 -2.14 13.78
N LEU A 60 -2.81 -1.14 13.87
CA LEU A 60 -1.61 -0.97 13.06
C LEU A 60 -0.39 -1.01 13.98
N SER A 61 0.60 -1.79 13.59
CA SER A 61 1.88 -1.86 14.29
C SER A 61 3.02 -1.56 13.32
N GLU A 62 4.08 -0.97 13.85
CA GLU A 62 5.31 -0.76 13.10
C GLU A 62 6.19 -2.01 13.21
N GLU A 63 6.82 -2.40 12.11
CA GLU A 63 7.77 -3.49 12.10
C GLU A 63 9.01 -3.12 12.95
N SER A 64 9.53 -4.09 13.69
CA SER A 64 10.70 -3.89 14.56
C SER A 64 11.98 -3.54 13.77
N HIS A 65 12.03 -3.90 12.50
CA HIS A 65 13.15 -3.68 11.60
C HIS A 65 12.65 -3.29 10.20
N ALA A 66 13.53 -2.72 9.39
CA ALA A 66 13.21 -2.47 7.99
C ALA A 66 12.80 -3.77 7.30
N ALA A 67 11.74 -3.71 6.49
CA ALA A 67 11.19 -4.87 5.81
C ALA A 67 10.96 -4.59 4.33
N ILE A 68 11.09 -5.65 3.53
CA ILE A 68 10.49 -5.76 2.21
C ILE A 68 9.27 -6.65 2.36
N TYR A 69 8.15 -6.27 1.79
CA TYR A 69 6.95 -7.09 1.80
C TYR A 69 6.82 -7.80 0.46
N VAL A 70 6.89 -9.13 0.45
CA VAL A 70 6.54 -9.92 -0.73
C VAL A 70 5.03 -9.97 -0.84
N TYR A 71 4.51 -9.72 -2.02
CA TYR A 71 3.08 -9.57 -2.26
C TYR A 71 2.64 -10.34 -3.48
N HIS A 72 1.72 -11.28 -3.29
CA HIS A 72 1.10 -12.05 -4.35
C HIS A 72 -0.39 -11.78 -4.43
N GLN A 73 -0.90 -11.71 -5.66
CA GLN A 73 -2.32 -11.61 -5.97
C GLN A 73 -2.72 -12.79 -6.85
N GLU A 74 -3.63 -13.61 -6.36
CA GLU A 74 -4.20 -14.71 -7.14
C GLU A 74 -5.59 -14.31 -7.63
N PHE A 75 -5.82 -14.40 -8.93
CA PHE A 75 -7.06 -14.01 -9.58
C PHE A 75 -7.36 -14.91 -10.78
N SER A 76 -8.63 -14.97 -11.17
CA SER A 76 -9.08 -15.73 -12.33
C SER A 76 -9.47 -14.77 -13.47
N TYR A 77 -9.01 -15.07 -14.65
CA TYR A 77 -9.39 -14.38 -15.87
C TYR A 77 -9.63 -15.39 -17.01
N ALA A 78 -10.77 -15.27 -17.69
CA ALA A 78 -11.16 -16.18 -18.78
C ALA A 78 -11.04 -17.67 -18.43
N GLY A 79 -11.42 -18.04 -17.19
CA GLY A 79 -11.37 -19.45 -16.71
C GLY A 79 -9.98 -19.96 -16.34
N THR A 80 -8.96 -19.12 -16.39
CA THR A 80 -7.58 -19.46 -16.00
C THR A 80 -7.19 -18.69 -14.74
N THR A 81 -6.53 -19.35 -13.80
CA THR A 81 -5.99 -18.73 -12.60
C THR A 81 -4.58 -18.20 -12.85
N PHE A 82 -4.36 -16.96 -12.45
CA PHE A 82 -3.08 -16.27 -12.54
C PHE A 82 -2.60 -15.84 -11.15
N ILE A 83 -1.28 -15.80 -10.97
CA ILE A 83 -0.66 -15.22 -9.78
C ILE A 83 0.26 -14.08 -10.24
N ARG A 84 -0.10 -12.85 -9.85
CA ARG A 84 0.78 -11.69 -9.98
C ARG A 84 1.69 -11.67 -8.77
N LYS A 85 2.99 -11.66 -9.00
CA LYS A 85 4.02 -11.65 -7.97
C LYS A 85 4.75 -10.32 -7.98
N GLY A 86 4.94 -9.75 -6.81
CA GLY A 86 5.62 -8.48 -6.64
C GLY A 86 6.12 -8.31 -5.22
N PHE A 87 6.62 -7.13 -4.92
CA PHE A 87 7.05 -6.75 -3.59
C PHE A 87 6.82 -5.26 -3.34
N MET A 88 6.69 -4.89 -2.08
CA MET A 88 6.64 -3.49 -1.66
C MET A 88 7.90 -3.16 -0.87
N CYS A 89 8.52 -2.04 -1.22
CA CYS A 89 9.71 -1.54 -0.55
C CYS A 89 9.74 -0.01 -0.57
N ARG A 90 10.67 0.56 0.16
CA ARG A 90 11.04 1.97 -0.01
C ARG A 90 12.08 2.07 -1.12
N MET A 91 11.87 3.05 -2.01
CA MET A 91 12.80 3.33 -3.10
C MET A 91 13.37 4.74 -2.91
N GLN A 92 14.65 4.91 -3.18
CA GLN A 92 15.26 6.23 -3.21
C GLN A 92 14.65 7.06 -4.33
N LEU A 93 14.21 8.27 -4.02
CA LEU A 93 13.69 9.18 -5.03
C LEU A 93 14.81 9.69 -5.93
N GLU A 94 14.52 9.73 -7.21
CA GLU A 94 15.36 10.33 -8.23
C GLU A 94 14.59 11.46 -8.90
N LYS A 95 15.32 12.43 -9.44
CA LYS A 95 14.69 13.49 -10.22
C LYS A 95 14.25 12.94 -11.57
N LEU A 96 13.00 13.18 -11.94
CA LEU A 96 12.45 12.67 -13.20
C LEU A 96 13.31 13.11 -14.39
N GLY A 97 13.70 12.12 -15.22
CA GLY A 97 14.54 12.31 -16.38
C GLY A 97 16.05 12.35 -16.10
N GLU A 98 16.49 12.23 -14.85
CA GLU A 98 17.92 12.25 -14.47
C GLU A 98 18.41 10.91 -13.90
N GLY A 99 17.56 9.88 -13.79
CA GLY A 99 17.90 8.59 -13.20
C GLY A 99 17.29 7.40 -13.96
N ASN A 100 17.08 6.30 -13.24
CA ASN A 100 16.58 5.06 -13.79
C ASN A 100 15.06 4.86 -13.57
N VAL A 101 14.38 5.87 -12.98
CA VAL A 101 12.94 5.83 -12.74
C VAL A 101 12.22 6.62 -13.82
N TYR A 102 11.45 5.90 -14.65
CA TYR A 102 10.71 6.48 -15.76
C TYR A 102 9.22 6.54 -15.43
N PRO A 103 8.57 7.72 -15.53
CA PRO A 103 7.12 7.81 -15.40
C PRO A 103 6.46 7.13 -16.60
N HIS A 104 5.38 6.37 -16.38
CA HIS A 104 4.61 5.72 -17.43
C HIS A 104 3.33 6.48 -17.77
N GLU A 105 2.96 7.49 -16.96
CA GLU A 105 1.75 8.29 -17.16
C GLU A 105 1.93 9.72 -16.62
N GLU A 106 1.07 10.62 -17.10
CA GLU A 106 0.87 11.94 -16.51
C GLU A 106 -0.32 11.91 -15.56
N THR A 107 -0.05 12.01 -14.27
CA THR A 107 -1.08 12.03 -13.24
C THR A 107 -1.83 13.37 -13.24
N HIS A 108 -3.16 13.34 -13.16
CA HIS A 108 -4.00 14.53 -13.05
C HIS A 108 -3.63 15.40 -11.84
N SER A 109 -3.61 16.73 -12.05
CA SER A 109 -3.22 17.68 -11.01
C SER A 109 -4.08 17.61 -9.75
N ALA A 110 -5.39 17.39 -9.90
CA ALA A 110 -6.31 17.26 -8.77
C ALA A 110 -5.96 16.07 -7.88
N ALA A 111 -5.66 14.91 -8.47
CA ALA A 111 -5.24 13.71 -7.74
C ALA A 111 -3.93 13.93 -6.97
N LYS A 112 -2.97 14.64 -7.59
CA LYS A 112 -1.70 15.01 -6.92
C LYS A 112 -1.94 15.90 -5.69
N VAL A 113 -2.81 16.91 -5.82
CA VAL A 113 -3.14 17.82 -4.71
C VAL A 113 -3.81 17.08 -3.57
N ASP A 114 -4.79 16.23 -3.88
CA ASP A 114 -5.50 15.42 -2.89
C ASP A 114 -4.54 14.49 -2.12
N ARG A 115 -3.71 13.74 -2.84
CA ARG A 115 -2.72 12.84 -2.22
C ARG A 115 -1.68 13.61 -1.40
N LEU A 116 -1.26 14.79 -1.83
CA LEU A 116 -0.34 15.65 -1.09
C LEU A 116 -0.96 16.16 0.21
N LYS A 117 -2.23 16.57 0.21
CA LYS A 117 -2.94 16.96 1.42
C LYS A 117 -3.03 15.79 2.41
N LEU A 118 -3.41 14.61 1.93
CA LEU A 118 -3.45 13.41 2.76
C LEU A 118 -2.08 13.07 3.35
N PHE A 119 -1.03 13.09 2.54
CA PHE A 119 0.35 12.86 2.99
C PHE A 119 0.79 13.89 4.05
N ASN A 120 0.50 15.17 3.82
CA ASN A 120 0.84 16.23 4.78
C ASN A 120 0.14 16.07 6.13
N ALA A 121 -1.10 15.63 6.14
CA ALA A 121 -1.87 15.39 7.36
C ALA A 121 -1.41 14.12 8.09
N THR A 122 -1.21 13.03 7.37
CA THR A 122 -0.91 11.71 7.96
C THR A 122 0.58 11.45 8.16
N ARG A 123 1.46 12.09 7.38
CA ARG A 123 2.90 11.82 7.28
C ARG A 123 3.20 10.37 6.89
N ALA A 124 2.30 9.74 6.15
CA ALA A 124 2.40 8.36 5.69
C ALA A 124 2.04 8.24 4.21
N ASN A 125 2.75 7.37 3.49
CA ASN A 125 2.36 6.95 2.15
C ASN A 125 1.30 5.86 2.27
N LEU A 126 0.03 6.23 2.11
CA LEU A 126 -1.11 5.33 2.24
C LEU A 126 -1.52 4.68 0.92
N SER A 127 -0.93 5.11 -0.20
CA SER A 127 -1.16 4.56 -1.54
C SER A 127 0.20 4.35 -2.21
N GLN A 128 0.54 3.08 -2.45
CA GLN A 128 1.80 2.72 -3.08
C GLN A 128 1.77 3.04 -4.57
N ILE A 129 2.91 3.43 -5.11
CA ILE A 129 3.10 3.57 -6.55
C ILE A 129 3.39 2.18 -7.13
N PHE A 130 2.72 1.85 -8.22
CA PHE A 130 2.99 0.62 -8.96
C PHE A 130 4.16 0.87 -9.92
N GLY A 131 5.19 0.03 -9.81
CA GLY A 131 6.35 0.05 -10.69
C GLY A 131 6.55 -1.29 -11.37
N ILE A 132 7.14 -1.26 -12.56
CA ILE A 132 7.59 -2.43 -13.30
C ILE A 132 9.10 -2.34 -13.44
N TYR A 133 9.79 -3.45 -13.23
CA TYR A 133 11.24 -3.55 -13.40
C TYR A 133 11.60 -4.76 -14.27
N PRO A 134 12.68 -4.69 -15.05
CA PRO A 134 13.16 -5.83 -15.80
C PRO A 134 13.81 -6.87 -14.86
N ASP A 135 13.46 -8.14 -15.03
CA ASP A 135 14.07 -9.28 -14.31
C ASP A 135 14.06 -10.52 -15.22
N GLU A 136 14.69 -10.39 -16.39
CA GLU A 136 14.67 -11.40 -17.46
C GLU A 136 15.16 -12.78 -17.00
N GLU A 137 16.11 -12.81 -16.06
CA GLU A 137 16.64 -14.04 -15.48
C GLU A 137 15.93 -14.49 -14.20
N ASN A 138 14.87 -13.78 -13.79
CA ASN A 138 14.11 -14.01 -12.55
C ASN A 138 15.01 -14.03 -11.28
N GLN A 139 16.06 -13.20 -11.25
CA GLN A 139 17.00 -13.18 -10.12
C GLN A 139 16.33 -12.63 -8.85
N ALA A 140 15.67 -11.47 -8.95
CA ALA A 140 14.96 -10.89 -7.84
C ALA A 140 13.80 -11.80 -7.38
N GLN A 141 13.04 -12.35 -8.33
CA GLN A 141 11.93 -13.23 -8.03
C GLN A 141 12.38 -14.48 -7.26
N ARG A 142 13.51 -15.12 -7.64
CA ARG A 142 14.03 -16.28 -6.91
C ARG A 142 14.42 -15.96 -5.48
N ILE A 143 15.04 -14.81 -5.23
CA ILE A 143 15.41 -14.38 -3.88
C ILE A 143 14.15 -14.16 -3.02
N LEU A 144 13.15 -13.51 -3.58
CA LEU A 144 11.87 -13.26 -2.89
C LEU A 144 11.12 -14.56 -2.57
N GLU A 145 11.06 -15.49 -3.50
CA GLU A 145 10.45 -16.81 -3.29
C GLU A 145 11.16 -17.60 -2.19
N GLN A 146 12.48 -17.58 -2.16
CA GLN A 146 13.26 -18.21 -1.08
C GLN A 146 13.00 -17.56 0.28
N ALA A 147 12.86 -16.23 0.31
CA ALA A 147 12.63 -15.49 1.54
C ALA A 147 11.28 -15.82 2.21
N ILE A 148 10.29 -16.26 1.44
CA ILE A 148 8.94 -16.62 1.95
C ILE A 148 8.73 -18.12 2.10
N LEU A 149 9.67 -18.94 1.69
CA LEU A 149 9.54 -20.40 1.73
C LEU A 149 9.25 -20.89 3.16
N GLY A 150 8.17 -21.64 3.30
CA GLY A 150 7.71 -22.16 4.60
C GLY A 150 7.11 -21.15 5.56
N LYS A 151 6.92 -19.88 5.14
CA LYS A 151 6.29 -18.83 5.94
C LYS A 151 4.81 -18.70 5.61
N THR A 152 4.00 -18.48 6.64
CA THR A 152 2.56 -18.22 6.48
C THR A 152 2.34 -16.74 6.14
N PRO A 153 1.59 -16.41 5.07
CA PRO A 153 1.26 -15.02 4.73
C PRO A 153 0.15 -14.46 5.63
N LEU A 154 0.06 -13.15 5.66
CA LEU A 154 -1.21 -12.48 5.88
C LEU A 154 -2.04 -12.63 4.61
N GLU A 155 -3.28 -13.07 4.74
CA GLU A 155 -4.15 -13.31 3.60
C GLU A 155 -5.46 -12.53 3.73
N ALA A 156 -5.94 -12.00 2.62
CA ALA A 156 -7.24 -11.37 2.52
C ALA A 156 -7.81 -11.56 1.11
N THR A 157 -9.13 -11.63 1.02
CA THR A 157 -9.84 -11.67 -0.27
C THR A 157 -10.61 -10.36 -0.45
N ASP A 158 -10.50 -9.76 -1.63
CA ASP A 158 -11.21 -8.53 -1.96
C ASP A 158 -12.62 -8.81 -2.53
N HIS A 159 -13.34 -7.73 -2.84
CA HIS A 159 -14.71 -7.79 -3.38
C HIS A 159 -14.81 -8.41 -4.78
N LEU A 160 -13.71 -8.53 -5.51
CA LEU A 160 -13.63 -9.19 -6.82
C LEU A 160 -13.22 -10.66 -6.71
N GLY A 161 -13.03 -11.18 -5.48
CA GLY A 161 -12.56 -12.54 -5.25
C GLY A 161 -11.06 -12.73 -5.47
N VAL A 162 -10.29 -11.64 -5.59
CA VAL A 162 -8.83 -11.72 -5.68
C VAL A 162 -8.27 -12.04 -4.30
N VAL A 163 -7.44 -13.07 -4.23
CA VAL A 163 -6.74 -13.44 -2.99
C VAL A 163 -5.40 -12.72 -2.92
N HIS A 164 -5.23 -11.93 -1.88
CA HIS A 164 -4.03 -11.17 -1.59
C HIS A 164 -3.22 -11.86 -0.51
N ARG A 165 -1.93 -12.12 -0.75
CA ARG A 165 -1.00 -12.70 0.23
C ARG A 165 0.18 -11.79 0.44
N LEU A 166 0.51 -11.51 1.69
CA LEU A 166 1.57 -10.61 2.09
C LEU A 166 2.49 -11.27 3.11
N TRP A 167 3.79 -11.22 2.86
CA TRP A 167 4.83 -11.68 3.77
C TRP A 167 5.77 -10.54 4.12
N ALA A 168 5.94 -10.26 5.41
CA ALA A 168 6.97 -9.35 5.87
C ALA A 168 8.33 -10.08 5.91
N CYS A 169 9.28 -9.60 5.09
CA CYS A 169 10.64 -10.09 5.08
C CYS A 169 11.53 -9.06 5.76
N LEU A 170 11.84 -9.29 7.03
CA LEU A 170 12.69 -8.39 7.83
C LEU A 170 14.11 -8.40 7.27
N LEU A 171 14.66 -7.21 7.05
CA LEU A 171 16.03 -7.03 6.63
C LEU A 171 16.93 -7.01 7.88
N TYR A 172 17.53 -8.13 8.18
CA TYR A 172 18.62 -8.16 9.17
C TYR A 172 19.89 -7.68 8.47
N THR A 173 20.25 -6.43 8.67
CA THR A 173 21.60 -5.99 8.34
C THR A 173 22.54 -6.59 9.39
N SER A 174 23.40 -7.52 8.98
CA SER A 174 24.55 -7.87 9.80
C SER A 174 25.31 -6.56 10.09
N PRO A 175 25.76 -6.31 11.34
CA PRO A 175 26.58 -5.14 11.61
C PRO A 175 27.75 -5.12 10.62
N SER A 176 27.90 -3.97 9.92
CA SER A 176 29.00 -3.79 8.99
C SER A 176 30.32 -4.00 9.74
N PRO A 177 31.31 -4.72 9.19
CA PRO A 177 32.64 -4.82 9.82
C PRO A 177 33.35 -3.47 10.03
N ARG A 178 32.72 -2.35 9.62
CA ARG A 178 33.23 -0.98 9.82
C ARG A 178 32.73 -0.28 11.07
N ASP A 179 31.86 -0.92 11.85
CA ASP A 179 31.28 -0.35 13.08
C ASP A 179 31.93 -0.99 14.35
N SER A 180 33.07 -1.67 14.22
CA SER A 180 33.89 -2.22 15.29
C SER A 180 35.23 -1.50 15.43
#